data_6536f2c5c0204a151e450dad23aa5bb4
#
_entry.id   6536f2c5c0204a151e450dad23aa5bb4
#
_cell.length_a   1.000
_cell.length_b   1.000
_cell.length_c   1.000
_cell.angle_alpha   90.00
_cell.angle_beta   90.00
_cell.angle_gamma   90.00
#
_symmetry.space_group_name_H-M   'P 1'
#
loop_
_entity.id
_entity.type
_entity.pdbx_description
1 polymer ?
#
loop_
_entity_poly.entity_id
_entity_poly.type
_entity_poly.pdbx_seq_one_letter_code
_entity_poly.pdbx_strand_id
1 'polypeptide(L)'
;MSHKNPAPALPEDLALDVLQSIQEGLALLDSGGRVTYLNSSAERITGWSAADALGQPLETLMPLAVVQGGLLERVAAAEKISQVNVLNRSGQELTLAITRSSLPARPGVTSRMVLVFRDVTEADAAQRLRSYFLANISHEFRTPLSALKASVELMLEEIEDLSKAETIELVKSLHFSVTGLQTLIDNLLESVSIEAGRFHIRRRPTDLHALVEDAHKLMQPLLERRNQQLVIDIPASLPSVAVDPMRLSQVLVNLISNASKYGPMDKPIELRVCLEEDAMLRFSVSDQGSGISAADRENVFRRFIRLDDDKDKAQYGVGLGLSVVKTIVESHGGQVGLDLRPGGGNIFWFTLPLKGKVA
;
A
#
# COMPACT_ATOMS: atom_id res chain seq x y z
N MET A 1 -55.06 3.33 -33.42
CA MET A 1 -54.64 4.57 -32.79
C MET A 1 -54.53 4.29 -31.30
N SER A 2 -53.34 4.03 -30.80
CA SER A 2 -53.11 3.71 -29.39
C SER A 2 -52.70 5.01 -28.68
N HIS A 3 -53.59 5.58 -27.87
CA HIS A 3 -53.31 6.69 -27.00
C HIS A 3 -52.35 6.22 -25.90
N LYS A 4 -51.04 6.51 -26.01
CA LYS A 4 -50.15 6.47 -24.89
C LYS A 4 -50.58 7.58 -23.92
N ASN A 5 -51.17 7.19 -22.82
CA ASN A 5 -51.44 8.06 -21.68
C ASN A 5 -50.08 8.57 -21.17
N PRO A 6 -49.81 9.86 -21.07
CA PRO A 6 -48.59 10.35 -20.50
C PRO A 6 -48.53 9.90 -19.05
N ALA A 7 -47.40 9.34 -18.63
CA ALA A 7 -47.19 8.99 -17.23
C ALA A 7 -47.43 10.23 -16.35
N PRO A 8 -48.05 10.09 -15.17
CA PRO A 8 -48.32 11.20 -14.28
C PRO A 8 -47.00 11.91 -13.95
N ALA A 9 -46.97 13.23 -14.13
CA ALA A 9 -45.82 14.07 -13.73
C ALA A 9 -45.67 13.99 -12.21
N LEU A 10 -44.46 13.78 -11.73
CA LEU A 10 -44.13 13.86 -10.32
C LEU A 10 -44.43 15.30 -9.82
N PRO A 11 -45.02 15.45 -8.63
CA PRO A 11 -45.15 16.78 -7.97
C PRO A 11 -43.76 17.45 -7.92
N GLU A 12 -43.71 18.77 -8.13
CA GLU A 12 -42.45 19.52 -8.18
C GLU A 12 -41.63 19.38 -6.91
N ASP A 13 -42.32 19.44 -5.74
CA ASP A 13 -41.67 19.27 -4.43
C ASP A 13 -41.05 17.88 -4.28
N LEU A 14 -41.76 16.83 -4.69
CA LEU A 14 -41.22 15.47 -4.64
C LEU A 14 -40.03 15.27 -5.60
N ALA A 15 -40.05 15.93 -6.75
CA ALA A 15 -38.92 15.87 -7.69
C ALA A 15 -37.68 16.55 -7.11
N LEU A 16 -37.83 17.66 -6.40
CA LEU A 16 -36.74 18.34 -5.69
C LEU A 16 -36.19 17.48 -4.55
N ASP A 17 -37.08 16.89 -3.75
CA ASP A 17 -36.67 16.01 -2.65
C ASP A 17 -35.88 14.81 -3.14
N VAL A 18 -36.30 14.20 -4.25
CA VAL A 18 -35.57 13.11 -4.92
C VAL A 18 -34.18 13.57 -5.36
N LEU A 19 -34.08 14.73 -6.03
CA LEU A 19 -32.79 15.27 -6.48
C LEU A 19 -31.86 15.58 -5.30
N GLN A 20 -32.38 16.06 -4.18
CA GLN A 20 -31.62 16.34 -2.97
C GLN A 20 -31.17 15.06 -2.24
N SER A 21 -31.95 13.96 -2.34
CA SER A 21 -31.64 12.70 -1.68
C SER A 21 -30.61 11.82 -2.41
N ILE A 22 -30.28 12.15 -3.67
CA ILE A 22 -29.28 11.43 -4.48
C ILE A 22 -27.90 11.59 -3.81
N GLN A 23 -27.22 10.47 -3.61
CA GLN A 23 -25.88 10.44 -2.98
C GLN A 23 -24.76 10.95 -3.90
N GLU A 24 -24.99 10.94 -5.21
CA GLU A 24 -24.08 11.52 -6.19
C GLU A 24 -24.28 13.03 -6.28
N GLY A 25 -23.20 13.76 -6.55
CA GLY A 25 -23.26 15.20 -6.81
C GLY A 25 -24.02 15.46 -8.11
N LEU A 26 -24.99 16.34 -8.07
CA LEU A 26 -25.77 16.77 -9.22
C LEU A 26 -25.66 18.28 -9.40
N ALA A 27 -25.23 18.69 -10.58
CA ALA A 27 -25.21 20.10 -10.99
C ALA A 27 -25.95 20.29 -12.32
N LEU A 28 -26.72 21.36 -12.42
CA LEU A 28 -27.29 21.82 -13.67
C LEU A 28 -26.50 23.03 -14.14
N LEU A 29 -26.19 23.05 -15.44
CA LEU A 29 -25.46 24.15 -16.06
C LEU A 29 -26.33 24.81 -17.18
N ASP A 30 -26.17 26.09 -17.32
CA ASP A 30 -26.73 26.83 -18.46
C ASP A 30 -25.88 26.62 -19.73
N SER A 31 -26.25 27.29 -20.82
CA SER A 31 -25.53 27.24 -22.09
C SER A 31 -24.11 27.84 -22.03
N GLY A 32 -23.82 28.65 -21.03
CA GLY A 32 -22.52 29.27 -20.77
C GLY A 32 -21.66 28.48 -19.77
N GLY A 33 -22.11 27.29 -19.32
CA GLY A 33 -21.38 26.48 -18.33
C GLY A 33 -21.45 27.02 -16.93
N ARG A 34 -22.43 27.88 -16.59
CA ARG A 34 -22.66 28.41 -15.25
C ARG A 34 -23.63 27.54 -14.50
N VAL A 35 -23.40 27.36 -13.22
CA VAL A 35 -24.23 26.54 -12.34
C VAL A 35 -25.57 27.21 -12.09
N THR A 36 -26.66 26.49 -12.36
CA THR A 36 -28.04 26.90 -12.11
C THR A 36 -28.72 26.12 -10.99
N TYR A 37 -28.16 24.97 -10.62
CA TYR A 37 -28.61 24.13 -9.50
C TYR A 37 -27.48 23.27 -8.98
N LEU A 38 -27.49 23.01 -7.69
CA LEU A 38 -26.57 22.11 -7.00
C LEU A 38 -27.34 21.34 -5.91
N ASN A 39 -27.21 20.01 -5.84
CA ASN A 39 -27.82 19.24 -4.77
C ASN A 39 -26.89 19.17 -3.54
N SER A 40 -27.42 18.69 -2.40
CA SER A 40 -26.68 18.58 -1.14
C SER A 40 -25.41 17.72 -1.24
N SER A 41 -25.42 16.68 -2.07
CA SER A 41 -24.24 15.85 -2.27
C SER A 41 -23.15 16.60 -3.05
N ALA A 42 -23.53 17.38 -4.04
CA ALA A 42 -22.60 18.24 -4.77
C ALA A 42 -21.98 19.32 -3.87
N GLU A 43 -22.77 19.91 -2.97
CA GLU A 43 -22.24 20.86 -1.96
C GLU A 43 -21.16 20.21 -1.08
N ARG A 44 -21.41 19.00 -0.59
CA ARG A 44 -20.43 18.24 0.23
C ARG A 44 -19.14 17.91 -0.53
N ILE A 45 -19.27 17.46 -1.78
CA ILE A 45 -18.12 17.07 -2.60
C ILE A 45 -17.30 18.30 -2.98
N THR A 46 -17.94 19.37 -3.47
CA THR A 46 -17.23 20.55 -3.96
C THR A 46 -16.79 21.50 -2.85
N GLY A 47 -17.43 21.44 -1.68
CA GLY A 47 -17.25 22.39 -0.57
C GLY A 47 -17.89 23.75 -0.81
N TRP A 48 -18.71 23.91 -1.87
CA TRP A 48 -19.44 25.14 -2.18
C TRP A 48 -20.90 24.99 -1.74
N SER A 49 -21.44 26.01 -1.08
CA SER A 49 -22.87 26.04 -0.86
C SER A 49 -23.63 26.33 -2.16
N ALA A 50 -24.85 25.85 -2.30
CA ALA A 50 -25.68 26.15 -3.48
C ALA A 50 -25.81 27.67 -3.68
N ALA A 51 -25.95 28.44 -2.60
CA ALA A 51 -26.06 29.91 -2.68
C ALA A 51 -24.81 30.58 -3.28
N ASP A 52 -23.60 30.12 -2.91
CA ASP A 52 -22.33 30.65 -3.42
C ASP A 52 -22.00 30.14 -4.82
N ALA A 53 -22.50 28.95 -5.18
CA ALA A 53 -22.22 28.27 -6.46
C ALA A 53 -23.10 28.79 -7.61
N LEU A 54 -24.31 29.24 -7.33
CA LEU A 54 -25.24 29.71 -8.38
C LEU A 54 -24.67 30.86 -9.19
N GLY A 55 -24.72 30.71 -10.52
CA GLY A 55 -24.19 31.67 -11.49
C GLY A 55 -22.67 31.63 -11.69
N GLN A 56 -21.95 30.86 -10.88
CA GLN A 56 -20.50 30.70 -11.05
C GLN A 56 -20.18 29.73 -12.20
N PRO A 57 -19.07 29.94 -12.92
CA PRO A 57 -18.59 28.98 -13.90
C PRO A 57 -18.18 27.64 -13.23
N LEU A 58 -18.38 26.53 -13.92
CA LEU A 58 -18.01 25.21 -13.44
C LEU A 58 -16.52 25.11 -13.03
N GLU A 59 -15.63 25.76 -13.79
CA GLU A 59 -14.19 25.80 -13.52
C GLU A 59 -13.84 26.52 -12.21
N THR A 60 -14.71 27.42 -11.73
CA THR A 60 -14.51 28.07 -10.43
C THR A 60 -14.86 27.12 -9.28
N LEU A 61 -15.88 26.28 -9.47
CA LEU A 61 -16.29 25.31 -8.44
C LEU A 61 -15.31 24.14 -8.36
N MET A 62 -14.84 23.67 -9.51
CA MET A 62 -14.02 22.47 -9.63
C MET A 62 -12.90 22.72 -10.65
N PRO A 63 -11.87 23.52 -10.32
CA PRO A 63 -10.72 23.71 -11.20
C PRO A 63 -9.96 22.37 -11.33
N LEU A 64 -9.41 22.11 -12.52
CA LEU A 64 -8.57 20.94 -12.75
C LEU A 64 -7.29 21.03 -11.91
N ALA A 65 -6.89 19.94 -11.27
CA ALA A 65 -5.64 19.86 -10.50
C ALA A 65 -4.40 19.96 -11.42
N VAL A 66 -4.52 19.53 -12.68
CA VAL A 66 -3.44 19.60 -13.68
C VAL A 66 -3.87 20.55 -14.80
N VAL A 67 -3.05 21.56 -15.05
CA VAL A 67 -3.33 22.69 -15.98
C VAL A 67 -3.19 22.25 -17.45
N GLN A 68 -4.20 21.60 -18.01
CA GLN A 68 -4.38 21.46 -19.47
C GLN A 68 -5.88 21.42 -19.81
N GLY A 69 -6.43 22.53 -20.25
CA GLY A 69 -7.84 22.70 -20.68
C GLY A 69 -8.79 22.93 -19.51
N GLY A 70 -10.03 23.36 -19.78
CA GLY A 70 -11.08 23.54 -18.79
C GLY A 70 -11.85 22.24 -18.52
N LEU A 71 -12.42 22.10 -17.31
CA LEU A 71 -13.29 20.98 -16.97
C LEU A 71 -14.53 20.97 -17.87
N LEU A 72 -15.10 22.15 -18.19
CA LEU A 72 -16.24 22.29 -19.06
C LEU A 72 -15.94 21.77 -20.49
N GLU A 73 -14.76 22.05 -21.00
CA GLU A 73 -14.32 21.58 -22.31
C GLU A 73 -14.24 20.05 -22.38
N ARG A 74 -13.69 19.43 -21.35
CA ARG A 74 -13.63 17.95 -21.21
C ARG A 74 -15.01 17.34 -21.11
N VAL A 75 -15.86 17.92 -20.28
CA VAL A 75 -17.25 17.47 -20.10
C VAL A 75 -18.06 17.69 -21.37
N ALA A 76 -17.83 18.75 -22.12
CA ALA A 76 -18.50 18.99 -23.41
C ALA A 76 -18.07 17.96 -24.47
N ALA A 77 -16.83 17.52 -24.46
CA ALA A 77 -16.28 16.56 -25.42
C ALA A 77 -16.71 15.09 -25.18
N ALA A 78 -17.09 14.73 -23.97
CA ALA A 78 -17.43 13.35 -23.59
C ALA A 78 -18.71 13.27 -22.76
N GLU A 79 -19.55 12.26 -23.03
CA GLU A 79 -20.74 11.98 -22.20
C GLU A 79 -20.38 11.38 -20.83
N LYS A 80 -19.24 10.69 -20.76
CA LYS A 80 -18.76 10.05 -19.54
C LYS A 80 -17.25 10.24 -19.40
N ILE A 81 -16.83 10.74 -18.25
CA ILE A 81 -15.43 10.82 -17.83
C ILE A 81 -15.28 9.92 -16.62
N SER A 82 -14.48 8.86 -16.75
CA SER A 82 -14.31 7.87 -15.69
C SER A 82 -13.52 8.42 -14.51
N GLN A 83 -12.54 9.29 -14.78
CA GLN A 83 -11.66 9.87 -13.77
C GLN A 83 -11.16 11.24 -14.23
N VAL A 84 -11.34 12.24 -13.37
CA VAL A 84 -10.78 13.58 -13.54
C VAL A 84 -10.39 14.14 -12.19
N ASN A 85 -9.19 14.70 -12.09
CA ASN A 85 -8.70 15.28 -10.85
C ASN A 85 -9.05 16.76 -10.81
N VAL A 86 -9.78 17.15 -9.78
CA VAL A 86 -10.24 18.53 -9.54
C VAL A 86 -9.85 18.95 -8.13
N LEU A 87 -9.83 20.27 -7.90
CA LEU A 87 -9.68 20.82 -6.56
C LEU A 87 -11.06 21.26 -6.03
N ASN A 88 -11.36 20.95 -4.79
CA ASN A 88 -12.52 21.48 -4.11
C ASN A 88 -12.24 22.89 -3.56
N ARG A 89 -13.23 23.53 -2.93
CA ARG A 89 -13.11 24.89 -2.35
C ARG A 89 -11.98 25.04 -1.32
N SER A 90 -11.64 23.97 -0.60
CA SER A 90 -10.53 23.96 0.38
C SER A 90 -9.15 23.71 -0.24
N GLY A 91 -9.07 23.49 -1.56
CA GLY A 91 -7.83 23.16 -2.26
C GLY A 91 -7.44 21.68 -2.15
N GLN A 92 -8.31 20.83 -1.64
CA GLN A 92 -8.11 19.39 -1.60
C GLN A 92 -8.34 18.81 -2.99
N GLU A 93 -7.41 17.95 -3.44
CA GLU A 93 -7.55 17.21 -4.70
C GLU A 93 -8.53 16.04 -4.54
N LEU A 94 -9.50 15.98 -5.45
CA LEU A 94 -10.50 14.92 -5.55
C LEU A 94 -10.44 14.29 -6.94
N THR A 95 -10.63 12.97 -6.99
CA THR A 95 -10.84 12.25 -8.25
C THR A 95 -12.34 12.03 -8.45
N LEU A 96 -12.91 12.65 -9.50
CA LEU A 96 -14.34 12.54 -9.79
C LEU A 96 -14.58 11.65 -11.02
N ALA A 97 -15.62 10.82 -10.95
CA ALA A 97 -16.25 10.22 -12.11
C ALA A 97 -17.45 11.09 -12.50
N ILE A 98 -17.50 11.59 -13.74
CA ILE A 98 -18.53 12.53 -14.20
C ILE A 98 -19.30 11.93 -15.37
N THR A 99 -20.63 12.02 -15.32
CA THR A 99 -21.53 11.69 -16.42
C THR A 99 -22.29 12.95 -16.82
N ARG A 100 -22.31 13.24 -18.09
CA ARG A 100 -23.03 14.37 -18.67
C ARG A 100 -24.28 13.90 -19.41
N SER A 101 -25.36 14.64 -19.25
CA SER A 101 -26.58 14.52 -20.05
C SER A 101 -27.03 15.90 -20.51
N SER A 102 -27.59 15.99 -21.72
CA SER A 102 -28.14 17.23 -22.24
C SER A 102 -29.65 17.24 -22.02
N LEU A 103 -30.17 18.38 -21.56
CA LEU A 103 -31.62 18.58 -21.44
C LEU A 103 -32.19 19.15 -22.74
N PRO A 104 -33.39 18.71 -23.16
CA PRO A 104 -34.06 19.32 -24.34
C PRO A 104 -34.41 20.78 -24.04
N ALA A 105 -34.29 21.61 -25.05
CA ALA A 105 -34.66 23.01 -24.97
C ALA A 105 -36.17 23.13 -24.68
N ARG A 106 -36.52 23.86 -23.60
CA ARG A 106 -37.90 24.20 -23.24
C ARG A 106 -37.99 25.72 -22.99
N PRO A 107 -39.13 26.36 -23.37
CA PRO A 107 -39.35 27.76 -23.03
C PRO A 107 -39.24 27.99 -21.53
N GLY A 108 -38.48 29.00 -21.11
CA GLY A 108 -38.29 29.35 -19.68
C GLY A 108 -37.24 28.49 -18.94
N VAL A 109 -36.64 27.48 -19.55
CA VAL A 109 -35.59 26.66 -18.94
C VAL A 109 -34.22 27.08 -19.48
N THR A 110 -33.38 27.62 -18.62
CA THR A 110 -32.00 28.03 -18.95
C THR A 110 -31.00 26.90 -18.86
N SER A 111 -31.25 25.89 -18.00
CA SER A 111 -30.36 24.75 -17.81
C SER A 111 -30.38 23.84 -19.04
N ARG A 112 -29.20 23.55 -19.61
CA ARG A 112 -29.04 22.71 -20.82
C ARG A 112 -28.20 21.47 -20.59
N MET A 113 -27.45 21.41 -19.50
CA MET A 113 -26.56 20.31 -19.18
C MET A 113 -26.80 19.85 -17.75
N VAL A 114 -26.89 18.54 -17.58
CA VAL A 114 -26.90 17.87 -16.27
C VAL A 114 -25.55 17.20 -16.10
N LEU A 115 -24.88 17.47 -15.00
CA LEU A 115 -23.70 16.75 -14.55
C LEU A 115 -24.06 15.94 -13.33
N VAL A 116 -23.80 14.64 -13.40
CA VAL A 116 -23.81 13.75 -12.26
C VAL A 116 -22.36 13.36 -12.01
N PHE A 117 -21.88 13.57 -10.80
CA PHE A 117 -20.52 13.26 -10.44
C PHE A 117 -20.42 12.57 -9.09
N ARG A 118 -19.49 11.64 -9.00
CA ARG A 118 -19.21 10.86 -7.79
C ARG A 118 -17.75 11.02 -7.42
N ASP A 119 -17.51 11.24 -6.14
CA ASP A 119 -16.16 11.15 -5.59
C ASP A 119 -15.70 9.67 -5.60
N VAL A 120 -14.64 9.41 -6.33
CA VAL A 120 -14.02 8.09 -6.45
C VAL A 120 -12.58 8.10 -5.95
N THR A 121 -12.19 9.13 -5.20
CA THR A 121 -10.80 9.35 -4.74
C THR A 121 -10.26 8.12 -4.01
N GLU A 122 -10.99 7.61 -3.03
CA GLU A 122 -10.57 6.42 -2.27
C GLU A 122 -10.57 5.15 -3.14
N ALA A 123 -11.61 4.97 -3.96
CA ALA A 123 -11.72 3.81 -4.85
C ALA A 123 -10.63 3.81 -5.93
N ASP A 124 -10.33 4.98 -6.49
CA ASP A 124 -9.26 5.14 -7.48
C ASP A 124 -7.87 4.92 -6.86
N ALA A 125 -7.62 5.49 -5.68
CA ALA A 125 -6.39 5.26 -4.93
C ALA A 125 -6.19 3.76 -4.63
N ALA A 126 -7.24 3.06 -4.18
CA ALA A 126 -7.21 1.62 -3.96
C ALA A 126 -6.96 0.83 -5.26
N GLN A 127 -7.59 1.23 -6.35
CA GLN A 127 -7.42 0.61 -7.68
C GLN A 127 -5.99 0.82 -8.21
N ARG A 128 -5.45 2.02 -8.11
CA ARG A 128 -4.06 2.33 -8.50
C ARG A 128 -3.08 1.53 -7.67
N LEU A 129 -3.29 1.49 -6.36
CA LEU A 129 -2.46 0.70 -5.44
C LEU A 129 -2.48 -0.79 -5.81
N ARG A 130 -3.66 -1.34 -6.12
CA ARG A 130 -3.81 -2.73 -6.57
C ARG A 130 -3.11 -2.99 -7.91
N SER A 131 -3.23 -2.07 -8.87
CA SER A 131 -2.57 -2.19 -10.17
C SER A 131 -1.05 -2.12 -10.05
N TYR A 132 -0.55 -1.17 -9.24
CA TYR A 132 0.86 -1.05 -8.91
C TYR A 132 1.40 -2.30 -8.22
N PHE A 133 0.64 -2.89 -7.29
CA PHE A 133 0.95 -4.13 -6.62
C PHE A 133 1.11 -5.31 -7.61
N LEU A 134 0.14 -5.51 -8.51
CA LEU A 134 0.21 -6.59 -9.50
C LEU A 134 1.40 -6.44 -10.45
N ALA A 135 1.71 -5.20 -10.87
CA ALA A 135 2.87 -4.91 -11.69
C ALA A 135 4.19 -5.24 -10.96
N ASN A 136 4.29 -4.83 -9.70
CA ASN A 136 5.48 -5.10 -8.87
C ASN A 136 5.64 -6.58 -8.56
N ILE A 137 4.59 -7.31 -8.22
CA ILE A 137 4.64 -8.77 -8.04
C ILE A 137 5.20 -9.43 -9.29
N SER A 138 4.68 -9.08 -10.47
CA SER A 138 5.15 -9.66 -11.74
C SER A 138 6.64 -9.42 -11.96
N HIS A 139 7.13 -8.26 -11.57
CA HIS A 139 8.56 -7.91 -11.68
C HIS A 139 9.41 -8.69 -10.66
N GLU A 140 8.95 -8.80 -9.42
CA GLU A 140 9.63 -9.51 -8.34
C GLU A 140 9.68 -11.04 -8.56
N PHE A 141 8.69 -11.60 -9.22
CA PHE A 141 8.75 -13.01 -9.68
C PHE A 141 9.71 -13.22 -10.85
N ARG A 142 9.75 -12.29 -11.79
CA ARG A 142 10.57 -12.43 -13.01
C ARG A 142 12.05 -12.56 -12.71
N THR A 143 12.55 -11.81 -11.75
CA THR A 143 13.99 -11.78 -11.44
C THR A 143 14.54 -13.11 -10.91
N PRO A 144 14.00 -13.72 -9.84
CA PRO A 144 14.48 -15.01 -9.38
C PRO A 144 14.22 -16.12 -10.42
N LEU A 145 13.11 -16.04 -11.18
CA LEU A 145 12.84 -16.97 -12.28
C LEU A 145 13.89 -16.86 -13.40
N SER A 146 14.31 -15.63 -13.75
CA SER A 146 15.37 -15.45 -14.76
C SER A 146 16.72 -15.96 -14.26
N ALA A 147 17.03 -15.74 -12.98
CA ALA A 147 18.25 -16.26 -12.37
C ALA A 147 18.25 -17.80 -12.31
N LEU A 148 17.10 -18.41 -11.94
CA LEU A 148 16.92 -19.86 -11.97
C LEU A 148 17.12 -20.40 -13.39
N LYS A 149 16.47 -19.79 -14.37
CA LYS A 149 16.57 -20.19 -15.77
C LYS A 149 18.01 -20.11 -16.27
N ALA A 150 18.69 -18.98 -16.06
CA ALA A 150 20.07 -18.80 -16.48
C ALA A 150 21.04 -19.81 -15.83
N SER A 151 20.87 -20.08 -14.52
CA SER A 151 21.70 -21.09 -13.83
C SER A 151 21.47 -22.50 -14.36
N VAL A 152 20.22 -22.86 -14.68
CA VAL A 152 19.85 -24.16 -15.23
C VAL A 152 20.39 -24.30 -16.69
N GLU A 153 20.20 -23.25 -17.51
CA GLU A 153 20.69 -23.23 -18.90
C GLU A 153 22.22 -23.42 -18.94
N LEU A 154 22.96 -22.68 -18.10
CA LEU A 154 24.42 -22.81 -18.00
C LEU A 154 24.84 -24.21 -17.55
N MET A 155 24.14 -24.80 -16.57
CA MET A 155 24.42 -26.18 -16.15
C MET A 155 24.15 -27.21 -17.26
N LEU A 156 23.11 -26.99 -18.09
CA LEU A 156 22.76 -27.91 -19.16
C LEU A 156 23.72 -27.80 -20.34
N GLU A 157 24.24 -26.59 -20.62
CA GLU A 157 25.14 -26.34 -21.77
C GLU A 157 26.59 -26.68 -21.45
N GLU A 158 27.07 -26.48 -20.22
CA GLU A 158 28.49 -26.54 -19.87
C GLU A 158 28.80 -27.52 -18.72
N ILE A 159 27.91 -28.48 -18.41
CA ILE A 159 28.05 -29.35 -17.22
C ILE A 159 29.35 -30.16 -17.20
N GLU A 160 29.86 -30.53 -18.37
CA GLU A 160 31.10 -31.30 -18.49
C GLU A 160 32.36 -30.43 -18.28
N ASP A 161 32.25 -29.11 -18.53
CA ASP A 161 33.37 -28.17 -18.46
C ASP A 161 33.37 -27.38 -17.12
N LEU A 162 32.26 -27.43 -16.35
CA LEU A 162 32.18 -26.76 -15.08
C LEU A 162 33.05 -27.39 -13.99
N SER A 163 33.86 -26.59 -13.35
CA SER A 163 34.58 -27.03 -12.15
C SER A 163 33.57 -27.29 -11.00
N LYS A 164 34.01 -28.12 -10.05
CA LYS A 164 33.22 -28.40 -8.83
C LYS A 164 32.84 -27.11 -8.08
N ALA A 165 33.70 -26.08 -8.07
CA ALA A 165 33.47 -24.82 -7.42
C ALA A 165 32.33 -24.03 -8.13
N GLU A 166 32.37 -23.94 -9.45
CA GLU A 166 31.34 -23.27 -10.27
C GLU A 166 29.99 -23.98 -10.15
N THR A 167 29.98 -25.32 -10.18
CA THR A 167 28.77 -26.12 -9.96
C THR A 167 28.15 -25.82 -8.60
N ILE A 168 28.93 -25.73 -7.52
CA ILE A 168 28.46 -25.39 -6.19
C ILE A 168 27.85 -23.97 -6.16
N GLU A 169 28.50 -23.00 -6.81
CA GLU A 169 27.97 -21.63 -6.87
C GLU A 169 26.66 -21.54 -7.66
N LEU A 170 26.53 -22.29 -8.76
CA LEU A 170 25.26 -22.37 -9.50
C LEU A 170 24.14 -23.00 -8.66
N VAL A 171 24.42 -24.10 -7.93
CA VAL A 171 23.46 -24.76 -7.05
C VAL A 171 23.05 -23.83 -5.91
N LYS A 172 23.98 -23.06 -5.33
CA LYS A 172 23.66 -22.04 -4.31
C LYS A 172 22.78 -20.93 -4.90
N SER A 173 23.04 -20.47 -6.13
CA SER A 173 22.23 -19.48 -6.83
C SER A 173 20.80 -19.98 -7.06
N LEU A 174 20.64 -21.24 -7.49
CA LEU A 174 19.35 -21.91 -7.63
C LEU A 174 18.59 -21.95 -6.30
N HIS A 175 19.26 -22.43 -5.25
CA HIS A 175 18.66 -22.52 -3.92
C HIS A 175 18.20 -21.16 -3.40
N PHE A 176 19.03 -20.13 -3.55
CA PHE A 176 18.68 -18.75 -3.16
C PHE A 176 17.45 -18.25 -3.92
N SER A 177 17.39 -18.48 -5.23
CA SER A 177 16.28 -18.03 -6.06
C SER A 177 14.96 -18.73 -5.69
N VAL A 178 15.01 -20.05 -5.40
CA VAL A 178 13.85 -20.82 -4.93
C VAL A 178 13.37 -20.30 -3.57
N THR A 179 14.28 -20.10 -2.63
CA THR A 179 13.95 -19.60 -1.28
C THR A 179 13.35 -18.20 -1.35
N GLY A 180 13.88 -17.32 -2.21
CA GLY A 180 13.33 -16.00 -2.47
C GLY A 180 11.90 -16.05 -3.02
N LEU A 181 11.63 -16.95 -3.98
CA LEU A 181 10.27 -17.16 -4.52
C LEU A 181 9.31 -17.69 -3.46
N GLN A 182 9.73 -18.66 -2.64
CA GLN A 182 8.91 -19.17 -1.54
C GLN A 182 8.54 -18.04 -0.57
N THR A 183 9.50 -17.21 -0.16
CA THR A 183 9.24 -16.07 0.72
C THR A 183 8.26 -15.07 0.11
N LEU A 184 8.35 -14.81 -1.20
CA LEU A 184 7.40 -13.94 -1.90
C LEU A 184 5.98 -14.52 -1.90
N ILE A 185 5.84 -15.82 -2.20
CA ILE A 185 4.56 -16.52 -2.20
C ILE A 185 3.94 -16.50 -0.80
N ASP A 186 4.72 -16.82 0.23
CA ASP A 186 4.27 -16.85 1.62
C ASP A 186 3.78 -15.46 2.06
N ASN A 187 4.53 -14.41 1.79
CA ASN A 187 4.13 -13.03 2.08
C ASN A 187 2.84 -12.63 1.34
N LEU A 188 2.66 -13.08 0.10
CA LEU A 188 1.46 -12.81 -0.68
C LEU A 188 0.24 -13.52 -0.09
N LEU A 189 0.34 -14.83 0.18
CA LEU A 189 -0.73 -15.63 0.79
C LEU A 189 -1.12 -15.11 2.17
N GLU A 190 -0.13 -14.66 2.94
CA GLU A 190 -0.33 -14.02 4.22
C GLU A 190 -1.14 -12.73 4.08
N SER A 191 -0.73 -11.85 3.15
CA SER A 191 -1.43 -10.60 2.89
C SER A 191 -2.90 -10.83 2.52
N VAL A 192 -3.19 -11.84 1.68
CA VAL A 192 -4.55 -12.24 1.31
C VAL A 192 -5.33 -12.79 2.51
N SER A 193 -4.68 -13.59 3.37
CA SER A 193 -5.29 -14.14 4.58
C SER A 193 -5.66 -13.05 5.59
N ILE A 194 -4.80 -12.05 5.72
CA ILE A 194 -5.02 -10.87 6.57
C ILE A 194 -6.20 -10.04 6.04
N GLU A 195 -6.27 -9.79 4.72
CA GLU A 195 -7.40 -9.05 4.10
C GLU A 195 -8.73 -9.77 4.27
N ALA A 196 -8.71 -11.11 4.19
CA ALA A 196 -9.90 -11.93 4.38
C ALA A 196 -10.31 -12.08 5.85
N GLY A 197 -9.61 -11.44 6.81
CA GLY A 197 -9.87 -11.59 8.25
C GLY A 197 -9.62 -13.00 8.79
N ARG A 198 -8.89 -13.84 8.05
CA ARG A 198 -8.60 -15.23 8.39
C ARG A 198 -7.24 -15.45 9.03
N PHE A 199 -6.54 -14.36 9.32
CA PHE A 199 -5.25 -14.44 9.99
C PHE A 199 -5.41 -14.80 11.46
N HIS A 200 -4.76 -15.87 11.90
CA HIS A 200 -4.80 -16.35 13.28
C HIS A 200 -3.39 -16.72 13.75
N ILE A 201 -3.08 -16.44 15.01
CA ILE A 201 -1.82 -16.83 15.64
C ILE A 201 -2.05 -18.00 16.61
N ARG A 202 -1.08 -18.89 16.69
CA ARG A 202 -1.09 -20.04 17.63
C ARG A 202 -0.01 -19.85 18.67
N ARG A 203 -0.36 -19.19 19.76
CA ARG A 203 0.57 -18.90 20.84
C ARG A 203 0.94 -20.17 21.60
N ARG A 204 2.23 -20.35 21.87
CA ARG A 204 2.78 -21.39 22.73
C ARG A 204 3.99 -20.86 23.49
N PRO A 205 4.32 -21.42 24.69
CA PRO A 205 5.56 -21.08 25.38
C PRO A 205 6.75 -21.32 24.43
N THR A 206 7.58 -20.31 24.24
CA THR A 206 8.65 -20.33 23.25
C THR A 206 9.95 -19.85 23.87
N ASP A 207 11.03 -20.56 23.59
CA ASP A 207 12.40 -20.16 23.91
C ASP A 207 12.85 -19.13 22.84
N LEU A 208 13.07 -17.89 23.29
CA LEU A 208 13.45 -16.81 22.41
C LEU A 208 14.90 -16.89 21.93
N HIS A 209 15.81 -17.53 22.71
CA HIS A 209 17.19 -17.75 22.26
C HIS A 209 17.21 -18.72 21.08
N ALA A 210 16.52 -19.84 21.21
CA ALA A 210 16.40 -20.83 20.14
C ALA A 210 15.76 -20.21 18.88
N LEU A 211 14.72 -19.38 19.07
CA LEU A 211 14.04 -18.71 17.96
C LEU A 211 14.95 -17.76 17.18
N VAL A 212 15.74 -16.96 17.91
CA VAL A 212 16.68 -15.99 17.28
C VAL A 212 17.82 -16.73 16.59
N GLU A 213 18.32 -17.80 17.19
CA GLU A 213 19.37 -18.65 16.60
C GLU A 213 18.88 -19.32 15.30
N ASP A 214 17.63 -19.80 15.27
CA ASP A 214 17.03 -20.38 14.07
C ASP A 214 16.86 -19.33 12.96
N ALA A 215 16.40 -18.12 13.31
CA ALA A 215 16.32 -17.02 12.35
C ALA A 215 17.70 -16.61 11.82
N HIS A 216 18.74 -16.60 12.66
CA HIS A 216 20.13 -16.36 12.24
C HIS A 216 20.59 -17.40 11.24
N LYS A 217 20.42 -18.70 11.53
CA LYS A 217 20.80 -19.80 10.63
C LYS A 217 20.12 -19.68 9.26
N LEU A 218 18.84 -19.32 9.24
CA LEU A 218 18.10 -19.11 8.00
C LEU A 218 18.66 -17.94 7.17
N MET A 219 19.14 -16.88 7.85
CA MET A 219 19.65 -15.68 7.18
C MET A 219 21.14 -15.75 6.84
N GLN A 220 21.88 -16.69 7.41
CA GLN A 220 23.33 -16.80 7.24
C GLN A 220 23.78 -16.82 5.76
N PRO A 221 23.18 -17.59 4.83
CA PRO A 221 23.60 -17.58 3.42
C PRO A 221 23.46 -16.20 2.75
N LEU A 222 22.43 -15.43 3.11
CA LEU A 222 22.22 -14.08 2.59
C LEU A 222 23.30 -13.12 3.13
N LEU A 223 23.58 -13.21 4.41
CA LEU A 223 24.56 -12.36 5.10
C LEU A 223 25.98 -12.62 4.57
N GLU A 224 26.37 -13.89 4.43
CA GLU A 224 27.67 -14.29 3.88
C GLU A 224 27.88 -13.76 2.46
N ARG A 225 26.86 -13.86 1.60
CA ARG A 225 26.92 -13.33 0.22
C ARG A 225 27.17 -11.82 0.18
N ARG A 226 26.71 -11.08 1.20
CA ARG A 226 26.89 -9.62 1.32
C ARG A 226 28.07 -9.23 2.20
N ASN A 227 28.84 -10.21 2.66
CA ASN A 227 29.94 -10.05 3.63
C ASN A 227 29.48 -9.26 4.88
N GLN A 228 28.26 -9.56 5.35
CA GLN A 228 27.65 -8.96 6.53
C GLN A 228 27.65 -9.95 7.69
N GLN A 229 27.68 -9.46 8.91
CA GLN A 229 27.59 -10.28 10.12
C GLN A 229 26.36 -9.83 10.93
N LEU A 230 25.64 -10.80 11.52
CA LEU A 230 24.59 -10.52 12.49
C LEU A 230 25.18 -10.56 13.90
N VAL A 231 25.26 -9.39 14.54
CA VAL A 231 25.66 -9.26 15.94
C VAL A 231 24.40 -9.38 16.79
N ILE A 232 24.38 -10.39 17.68
CA ILE A 232 23.21 -10.70 18.50
C ILE A 232 23.51 -10.31 19.95
N ASP A 233 22.70 -9.41 20.51
CA ASP A 233 22.75 -8.94 21.89
C ASP A 233 21.44 -9.30 22.61
N ILE A 234 21.45 -10.42 23.31
CA ILE A 234 20.31 -10.97 24.04
C ILE A 234 20.70 -11.20 25.50
N PRO A 235 19.90 -10.76 26.49
CA PRO A 235 20.15 -11.07 27.89
C PRO A 235 20.23 -12.58 28.14
N ALA A 236 21.20 -13.04 28.93
CA ALA A 236 21.44 -14.44 29.18
C ALA A 236 20.20 -15.18 29.79
N SER A 237 19.31 -14.44 30.41
CA SER A 237 18.07 -14.98 31.01
C SER A 237 16.89 -14.15 30.50
N LEU A 238 16.05 -14.75 29.68
CA LEU A 238 14.77 -14.21 29.24
C LEU A 238 13.63 -15.11 29.75
N PRO A 239 12.51 -14.53 30.18
CA PRO A 239 11.33 -15.31 30.51
C PRO A 239 10.77 -16.00 29.27
N SER A 240 10.18 -17.20 29.44
CA SER A 240 9.41 -17.83 28.39
C SER A 240 8.18 -16.99 28.05
N VAL A 241 7.95 -16.76 26.77
CA VAL A 241 6.85 -15.92 26.26
C VAL A 241 5.90 -16.77 25.43
N ALA A 242 4.59 -16.54 25.60
CA ALA A 242 3.58 -17.22 24.81
C ALA A 242 3.39 -16.52 23.45
N VAL A 243 4.07 -16.99 22.42
CA VAL A 243 4.04 -16.47 21.06
C VAL A 243 3.81 -17.58 20.02
N ASP A 244 3.48 -17.21 18.81
CA ASP A 244 3.55 -18.12 17.66
C ASP A 244 4.98 -18.10 17.11
N PRO A 245 5.78 -19.15 17.31
CA PRO A 245 7.19 -19.12 16.96
C PRO A 245 7.44 -19.07 15.45
N MET A 246 6.55 -19.66 14.64
CA MET A 246 6.67 -19.61 13.20
C MET A 246 6.46 -18.16 12.70
N ARG A 247 5.44 -17.49 13.22
CA ARG A 247 5.15 -16.09 12.89
C ARG A 247 6.22 -15.13 13.39
N LEU A 248 6.73 -15.38 14.58
CA LEU A 248 7.79 -14.52 15.12
C LEU A 248 9.13 -14.73 14.40
N SER A 249 9.45 -15.96 13.97
CA SER A 249 10.58 -16.23 13.09
C SER A 249 10.43 -15.46 11.75
N GLN A 250 9.23 -15.43 11.17
CA GLN A 250 8.93 -14.66 9.97
C GLN A 250 9.16 -13.14 10.19
N VAL A 251 8.79 -12.59 11.35
CA VAL A 251 9.09 -11.19 11.71
C VAL A 251 10.59 -10.94 11.69
N LEU A 252 11.37 -11.77 12.37
CA LEU A 252 12.83 -11.62 12.45
C LEU A 252 13.49 -11.74 11.09
N VAL A 253 13.12 -12.74 10.30
CA VAL A 253 13.63 -12.94 8.93
C VAL A 253 13.33 -11.73 8.04
N ASN A 254 12.11 -11.19 8.09
CA ASN A 254 11.76 -9.98 7.33
C ASN A 254 12.59 -8.77 7.76
N LEU A 255 12.77 -8.54 9.06
CA LEU A 255 13.55 -7.39 9.54
C LEU A 255 15.04 -7.53 9.23
N ILE A 256 15.64 -8.72 9.44
CA ILE A 256 17.05 -8.97 9.12
C ILE A 256 17.29 -8.89 7.61
N SER A 257 16.38 -9.44 6.80
CA SER A 257 16.45 -9.35 5.34
C SER A 257 16.40 -7.90 4.85
N ASN A 258 15.53 -7.08 5.43
CA ASN A 258 15.46 -5.65 5.11
C ASN A 258 16.75 -4.93 5.52
N ALA A 259 17.25 -5.17 6.74
CA ALA A 259 18.50 -4.59 7.22
C ALA A 259 19.69 -4.99 6.34
N SER A 260 19.74 -6.25 5.89
CA SER A 260 20.76 -6.71 4.95
C SER A 260 20.61 -5.98 3.61
N LYS A 261 19.42 -5.97 3.06
CA LYS A 261 19.13 -5.44 1.73
C LYS A 261 19.44 -3.93 1.60
N TYR A 262 18.98 -3.14 2.56
CA TYR A 262 19.09 -1.67 2.54
C TYR A 262 20.33 -1.14 3.26
N GLY A 263 20.95 -1.96 4.09
CA GLY A 263 22.26 -1.68 4.67
C GLY A 263 23.39 -1.85 3.66
N PRO A 264 24.55 -1.20 3.90
CA PRO A 264 25.74 -1.36 3.08
C PRO A 264 26.31 -2.78 3.21
N MET A 265 26.99 -3.25 2.15
CA MET A 265 27.82 -4.45 2.21
C MET A 265 28.95 -4.25 3.24
N ASP A 266 29.53 -5.33 3.73
CA ASP A 266 30.68 -5.34 4.65
C ASP A 266 30.43 -4.66 6.02
N LYS A 267 29.14 -4.37 6.36
CA LYS A 267 28.78 -3.78 7.65
C LYS A 267 27.92 -4.71 8.47
N PRO A 268 28.11 -4.75 9.81
CA PRO A 268 27.30 -5.59 10.67
C PRO A 268 25.86 -5.08 10.78
N ILE A 269 24.95 -6.03 10.98
CA ILE A 269 23.57 -5.82 11.38
C ILE A 269 23.50 -6.19 12.86
N GLU A 270 22.85 -5.38 13.67
CA GLU A 270 22.71 -5.64 15.11
C GLU A 270 21.27 -6.07 15.42
N LEU A 271 21.12 -7.21 16.08
CA LEU A 271 19.86 -7.65 16.65
C LEU A 271 19.98 -7.57 18.17
N ARG A 272 19.18 -6.72 18.79
CA ARG A 272 19.14 -6.57 20.25
C ARG A 272 17.77 -6.93 20.79
N VAL A 273 17.76 -7.62 21.92
CA VAL A 273 16.56 -7.89 22.72
C VAL A 273 16.76 -7.31 24.10
N CYS A 274 15.81 -6.53 24.58
CA CYS A 274 15.84 -5.98 25.92
C CYS A 274 14.45 -6.02 26.56
N LEU A 275 14.46 -6.02 27.90
CA LEU A 275 13.25 -5.87 28.70
C LEU A 275 12.98 -4.37 28.84
N GLU A 276 11.78 -3.93 28.49
CA GLU A 276 11.29 -2.58 28.75
C GLU A 276 10.39 -2.53 29.98
N GLU A 277 10.06 -1.32 30.40
CA GLU A 277 9.04 -1.07 31.41
C GLU A 277 7.70 -1.70 30.99
N ASP A 278 6.76 -1.88 31.92
CA ASP A 278 5.44 -2.50 31.67
C ASP A 278 5.46 -3.98 31.23
N ALA A 279 6.52 -4.72 31.56
CA ALA A 279 6.67 -6.13 31.20
C ALA A 279 6.57 -6.39 29.68
N MET A 280 7.20 -5.55 28.90
CA MET A 280 7.34 -5.68 27.44
C MET A 280 8.76 -6.13 27.09
N LEU A 281 8.89 -7.01 26.11
CA LEU A 281 10.15 -7.30 25.44
C LEU A 281 10.24 -6.49 24.16
N ARG A 282 11.35 -5.78 23.97
CA ARG A 282 11.66 -5.06 22.74
C ARG A 282 12.74 -5.80 21.97
N PHE A 283 12.44 -6.07 20.71
CA PHE A 283 13.37 -6.55 19.69
C PHE A 283 13.70 -5.41 18.77
N SER A 284 14.96 -5.22 18.45
CA SER A 284 15.41 -4.20 17.51
C SER A 284 16.43 -4.78 16.54
N VAL A 285 16.27 -4.46 15.25
CA VAL A 285 17.21 -4.80 14.19
C VAL A 285 17.72 -3.49 13.60
N SER A 286 19.03 -3.28 13.68
CA SER A 286 19.69 -2.03 13.28
C SER A 286 20.56 -2.25 12.06
N ASP A 287 20.40 -1.40 11.05
CA ASP A 287 21.26 -1.30 9.88
C ASP A 287 22.11 -0.02 9.89
N GLN A 288 23.01 0.11 8.91
CA GLN A 288 23.86 1.28 8.70
C GLN A 288 23.61 1.93 7.32
N GLY A 289 22.38 1.85 6.81
CA GLY A 289 21.97 2.41 5.53
C GLY A 289 21.81 3.94 5.53
N SER A 290 21.13 4.47 4.52
CA SER A 290 20.90 5.91 4.35
C SER A 290 19.94 6.52 5.37
N GLY A 291 19.18 5.70 6.09
CA GLY A 291 18.13 6.18 7.00
C GLY A 291 16.84 6.55 6.24
N ILE A 292 15.73 6.55 6.97
CA ILE A 292 14.40 6.86 6.43
C ILE A 292 13.93 8.21 6.99
N SER A 293 13.41 9.09 6.12
CA SER A 293 12.95 10.42 6.51
C SER A 293 11.85 10.36 7.58
N ALA A 294 11.73 11.42 8.40
CA ALA A 294 10.70 11.48 9.43
C ALA A 294 9.27 11.40 8.85
N ALA A 295 9.05 11.95 7.65
CA ALA A 295 7.76 11.94 6.96
C ALA A 295 7.35 10.53 6.50
N ASP A 296 8.32 9.66 6.24
CA ASP A 296 8.09 8.33 5.68
C ASP A 296 7.98 7.23 6.73
N ARG A 297 8.45 7.48 7.96
CA ARG A 297 8.54 6.45 9.02
C ARG A 297 7.20 5.81 9.38
N GLU A 298 6.12 6.58 9.40
CA GLU A 298 4.79 6.04 9.67
C GLU A 298 4.24 5.24 8.47
N ASN A 299 4.72 5.56 7.28
CA ASN A 299 4.23 4.97 6.04
C ASN A 299 4.90 3.64 5.70
N VAL A 300 6.13 3.37 6.16
CA VAL A 300 6.88 2.15 5.79
C VAL A 300 6.20 0.84 6.20
N PHE A 301 5.32 0.87 7.21
CA PHE A 301 4.52 -0.27 7.64
C PHE A 301 3.18 -0.40 6.92
N ARG A 302 2.84 0.54 6.02
CA ARG A 302 1.66 0.41 5.16
C ARG A 302 1.95 -0.57 4.03
N ARG A 303 0.91 -1.25 3.58
CA ARG A 303 1.02 -2.21 2.48
C ARG A 303 1.39 -1.51 1.19
N PHE A 304 2.26 -2.15 0.39
CA PHE A 304 2.65 -1.71 -0.96
C PHE A 304 3.43 -0.40 -1.02
N ILE A 305 3.85 0.14 0.13
CA ILE A 305 4.69 1.34 0.18
C ILE A 305 6.15 0.96 -0.10
N ARG A 306 6.76 1.71 -1.01
CA ARG A 306 8.21 1.76 -1.27
C ARG A 306 8.61 3.22 -1.25
N LEU A 307 9.73 3.52 -0.64
CA LEU A 307 10.27 4.88 -0.62
C LEU A 307 10.98 5.16 -1.94
N ASP A 308 10.66 6.30 -2.57
CA ASP A 308 11.07 6.66 -3.95
C ASP A 308 12.57 6.98 -4.12
N ASP A 309 13.34 7.12 -3.02
CA ASP A 309 14.76 7.50 -3.06
C ASP A 309 15.69 6.42 -3.65
N ASP A 310 15.17 5.23 -3.96
CA ASP A 310 15.94 4.10 -4.49
C ASP A 310 15.74 3.85 -6.00
N LYS A 311 15.43 4.89 -6.78
CA LYS A 311 15.23 4.76 -8.26
C LYS A 311 16.43 4.16 -9.01
N ASP A 312 17.62 4.22 -8.43
CA ASP A 312 18.88 3.75 -9.08
C ASP A 312 19.39 2.39 -8.57
N LYS A 313 18.76 1.81 -7.56
CA LYS A 313 19.15 0.48 -7.09
C LYS A 313 18.03 -0.51 -7.40
N ALA A 314 18.34 -1.49 -8.24
CA ALA A 314 17.51 -2.67 -8.50
C ALA A 314 17.34 -3.52 -7.22
N GLN A 315 16.75 -2.94 -6.18
CA GLN A 315 16.53 -3.62 -4.92
C GLN A 315 15.10 -4.18 -4.89
N TYR A 316 15.02 -5.51 -4.78
CA TYR A 316 13.82 -6.32 -4.88
C TYR A 316 12.93 -6.18 -3.64
N GLY A 317 11.60 -6.08 -3.83
CA GLY A 317 10.62 -6.18 -2.76
C GLY A 317 9.25 -5.60 -3.12
N VAL A 318 8.18 -6.35 -2.81
CA VAL A 318 6.79 -6.01 -3.10
C VAL A 318 6.21 -4.95 -2.14
N GLY A 319 6.94 -4.58 -1.08
CA GLY A 319 6.43 -3.68 -0.04
C GLY A 319 5.40 -4.36 0.90
N LEU A 320 5.45 -5.70 1.01
CA LEU A 320 4.56 -6.46 1.90
C LEU A 320 5.21 -6.85 3.23
N GLY A 321 6.53 -7.04 3.27
CA GLY A 321 7.22 -7.59 4.44
C GLY A 321 6.95 -6.83 5.72
N LEU A 322 7.10 -5.51 5.73
CA LEU A 322 6.88 -4.69 6.93
C LEU A 322 5.40 -4.62 7.35
N SER A 323 4.46 -4.66 6.42
CA SER A 323 3.03 -4.72 6.75
C SER A 323 2.62 -6.05 7.37
N VAL A 324 3.24 -7.16 6.93
CA VAL A 324 3.10 -8.49 7.55
C VAL A 324 3.71 -8.48 8.95
N VAL A 325 4.91 -7.92 9.13
CA VAL A 325 5.54 -7.72 10.44
C VAL A 325 4.58 -7.00 11.40
N LYS A 326 4.02 -5.87 10.97
CA LYS A 326 3.06 -5.10 11.77
C LYS A 326 1.86 -5.95 12.19
N THR A 327 1.23 -6.64 11.26
CA THR A 327 0.04 -7.46 11.56
C THR A 327 0.37 -8.60 12.54
N ILE A 328 1.50 -9.29 12.35
CA ILE A 328 1.92 -10.37 13.25
C ILE A 328 2.14 -9.83 14.66
N VAL A 329 2.88 -8.74 14.80
CA VAL A 329 3.22 -8.14 16.10
C VAL A 329 1.97 -7.61 16.80
N GLU A 330 1.10 -6.87 16.11
CA GLU A 330 -0.16 -6.37 16.67
C GLU A 330 -1.09 -7.51 17.09
N SER A 331 -1.13 -8.61 16.34
CA SER A 331 -1.88 -9.81 16.73
C SER A 331 -1.31 -10.47 18.00
N HIS A 332 -0.03 -10.28 18.30
CA HIS A 332 0.58 -10.70 19.56
C HIS A 332 0.35 -9.71 20.71
N GLY A 333 -0.26 -8.55 20.45
CA GLY A 333 -0.49 -7.47 21.41
C GLY A 333 0.71 -6.54 21.59
N GLY A 334 1.62 -6.54 20.64
CA GLY A 334 2.79 -5.67 20.60
C GLY A 334 2.60 -4.47 19.68
N GLN A 335 3.67 -3.70 19.50
CA GLN A 335 3.75 -2.55 18.64
C GLN A 335 5.01 -2.64 17.77
N VAL A 336 5.00 -1.97 16.61
CA VAL A 336 6.16 -1.84 15.72
C VAL A 336 6.54 -0.38 15.58
N GLY A 337 7.81 -0.12 15.30
CA GLY A 337 8.27 1.22 15.04
C GLY A 337 9.63 1.26 14.35
N LEU A 338 10.03 2.48 14.03
CA LEU A 338 11.26 2.79 13.32
C LEU A 338 11.92 4.03 13.95
N ASP A 339 13.14 3.87 14.40
CA ASP A 339 13.99 4.94 14.89
C ASP A 339 15.20 5.13 13.97
N LEU A 340 15.83 6.30 14.02
CA LEU A 340 17.12 6.50 13.35
C LEU A 340 18.26 6.01 14.24
N ARG A 341 19.23 5.33 13.60
CA ARG A 341 20.47 4.97 14.27
C ARG A 341 21.37 6.20 14.42
N PRO A 342 21.92 6.46 15.62
CA PRO A 342 22.96 7.47 15.77
C PRO A 342 24.16 7.15 14.85
N GLY A 343 24.53 8.09 14.00
CA GLY A 343 25.60 7.91 13.01
C GLY A 343 25.15 7.41 11.64
N GLY A 344 23.84 7.27 11.40
CA GLY A 344 23.22 6.86 10.14
C GLY A 344 22.66 5.43 10.17
N GLY A 345 21.63 5.20 9.40
CA GLY A 345 20.91 3.94 9.32
C GLY A 345 19.57 3.94 10.07
N ASN A 346 18.96 2.78 10.15
CA ASN A 346 17.64 2.59 10.73
C ASN A 346 17.69 1.58 11.89
N ILE A 347 16.76 1.72 12.82
CA ILE A 347 16.48 0.76 13.89
C ILE A 347 15.01 0.38 13.77
N PHE A 348 14.73 -0.75 13.13
CA PHE A 348 13.39 -1.34 13.13
C PHE A 348 13.19 -2.09 14.43
N TRP A 349 12.09 -1.84 15.10
CA TRP A 349 11.82 -2.47 16.37
C TRP A 349 10.38 -2.95 16.48
N PHE A 350 10.18 -3.95 17.34
CA PHE A 350 8.85 -4.37 17.79
C PHE A 350 8.88 -4.76 19.25
N THR A 351 7.71 -4.73 19.88
CA THR A 351 7.52 -5.13 21.26
C THR A 351 6.59 -6.33 21.37
N LEU A 352 6.76 -7.11 22.44
CA LEU A 352 5.90 -8.24 22.78
C LEU A 352 5.58 -8.23 24.28
N PRO A 353 4.33 -8.42 24.70
CA PRO A 353 3.99 -8.52 26.11
C PRO A 353 4.51 -9.84 26.70
N LEU A 354 5.18 -9.79 27.86
CA LEU A 354 5.63 -10.98 28.59
C LEU A 354 4.49 -11.86 29.08
N LYS A 355 3.38 -11.25 29.48
CA LYS A 355 2.13 -11.93 29.81
C LYS A 355 1.15 -11.71 28.67
N GLY A 356 1.04 -12.69 27.79
CA GLY A 356 -0.01 -12.65 26.77
C GLY A 356 -1.36 -12.54 27.49
N LYS A 357 -2.14 -11.49 27.23
CA LYS A 357 -3.57 -11.53 27.51
C LYS A 357 -4.11 -12.70 26.69
N VAL A 358 -4.46 -13.79 27.36
CA VAL A 358 -5.31 -14.82 26.77
C VAL A 358 -6.66 -14.13 26.56
N ALA A 359 -6.97 -13.81 25.29
CA ALA A 359 -8.29 -13.33 24.93
C ALA A 359 -9.22 -14.54 24.81
#